data_14621606eb3083f9071b5ad7fd06a87b
#
_entry.id   14621606eb3083f9071b5ad7fd06a87b
#
_cell.length_a   1.000
_cell.length_b   1.000
_cell.length_c   1.000
_cell.angle_alpha   90.00
_cell.angle_beta   90.00
_cell.angle_gamma   90.00
#
_symmetry.space_group_name_H-M   'P 1'
#
loop_
_entity.id
_entity.type
_entity.pdbx_description
1 polymer ?
#
loop_
_entity_poly.entity_id
_entity_poly.type
_entity_poly.pdbx_seq_one_letter_code
_entity_poly.pdbx_strand_id
1 'polypeptide(L)'
;MGILDRLFRKKTSEDRLNEFFEKKEKVIDSILGERFHLVSHSIIPFSAGGLTDMYIYPNTIEGTAFATMELIEYFDKGPIPNRNGMYELLAFTKLKVDDQVIKDENSPFARILRRLTKIFTDIGRYSYTAKLEPYDTCEIPGKDETLCLVFDEYENGNAEFIIDGKKYGFLVCIEVFRSEMEYAMK
;
A
#
# COMPACT_ATOMS: atom_id res chain seq x y z
N MET A 1 10.81 -39.85 11.44
CA MET A 1 9.81 -39.02 10.75
C MET A 1 10.26 -38.91 9.30
N GLY A 2 9.59 -39.61 8.42
CA GLY A 2 10.08 -39.85 7.05
C GLY A 2 9.75 -38.70 6.11
N ILE A 3 10.53 -38.57 5.02
CA ILE A 3 10.34 -37.58 3.93
C ILE A 3 8.93 -37.70 3.33
N LEU A 4 8.29 -38.85 3.36
CA LEU A 4 6.93 -39.09 2.89
C LEU A 4 5.85 -38.39 3.75
N ASP A 5 6.04 -38.26 5.06
CA ASP A 5 5.08 -37.57 5.93
C ASP A 5 5.00 -36.06 5.66
N ARG A 6 6.07 -35.46 5.13
CA ARG A 6 6.08 -34.03 4.69
C ARG A 6 5.31 -33.79 3.39
N LEU A 7 5.27 -34.80 2.49
CA LEU A 7 4.60 -34.68 1.18
C LEU A 7 3.08 -34.78 1.26
N PHE A 8 2.54 -35.40 2.33
CA PHE A 8 1.09 -35.59 2.51
C PHE A 8 0.47 -34.75 3.64
N ARG A 9 1.25 -33.90 4.29
CA ARG A 9 0.71 -33.00 5.32
C ARG A 9 -0.21 -31.95 4.66
N LYS A 10 -1.50 -32.07 4.94
CA LYS A 10 -2.49 -31.08 4.50
C LYS A 10 -2.09 -29.70 5.04
N LYS A 11 -1.84 -28.71 4.16
CA LYS A 11 -1.48 -27.35 4.57
C LYS A 11 -2.53 -26.81 5.54
N THR A 12 -2.10 -26.22 6.63
CA THR A 12 -2.97 -25.55 7.59
C THR A 12 -3.48 -24.22 6.99
N SER A 13 -4.49 -23.60 7.60
CA SER A 13 -4.91 -22.24 7.20
C SER A 13 -3.78 -21.23 7.34
N GLU A 14 -2.96 -21.37 8.37
CA GLU A 14 -1.80 -20.53 8.64
C GLU A 14 -0.71 -20.68 7.57
N ASP A 15 -0.41 -21.93 7.16
CA ASP A 15 0.54 -22.21 6.08
C ASP A 15 0.10 -21.52 4.76
N ARG A 16 -1.19 -21.55 4.46
CA ARG A 16 -1.74 -20.91 3.24
C ARG A 16 -1.71 -19.39 3.33
N LEU A 17 -1.99 -18.85 4.50
CA LEU A 17 -1.92 -17.41 4.75
C LEU A 17 -0.50 -16.90 4.53
N ASN A 18 0.48 -17.56 5.15
CA ASN A 18 1.89 -17.19 5.02
C ASN A 18 2.36 -17.32 3.55
N GLU A 19 1.98 -18.39 2.85
CA GLU A 19 2.30 -18.57 1.44
C GLU A 19 1.72 -17.46 0.56
N PHE A 20 0.49 -17.01 0.83
CA PHE A 20 -0.12 -15.91 0.11
C PHE A 20 0.63 -14.61 0.31
N PHE A 21 0.98 -14.27 1.56
CA PHE A 21 1.76 -13.07 1.86
C PHE A 21 3.15 -13.11 1.24
N GLU A 22 3.86 -14.23 1.30
CA GLU A 22 5.16 -14.38 0.64
C GLU A 22 5.08 -14.19 -0.89
N LYS A 23 4.03 -14.71 -1.53
CA LYS A 23 3.79 -14.51 -2.97
C LYS A 23 3.51 -13.05 -3.28
N LYS A 24 2.65 -12.42 -2.47
CA LYS A 24 2.30 -11.01 -2.62
C LYS A 24 3.53 -10.11 -2.51
N GLU A 25 4.34 -10.29 -1.47
CA GLU A 25 5.59 -9.55 -1.29
C GLU A 25 6.52 -9.70 -2.50
N LYS A 26 6.78 -10.92 -2.95
CA LYS A 26 7.64 -11.18 -4.10
C LYS A 26 7.15 -10.51 -5.37
N VAL A 27 5.85 -10.52 -5.61
CA VAL A 27 5.27 -9.88 -6.80
C VAL A 27 5.38 -8.37 -6.69
N ILE A 28 5.03 -7.78 -5.55
CA ILE A 28 5.13 -6.33 -5.33
C ILE A 28 6.59 -5.87 -5.44
N ASP A 29 7.53 -6.60 -4.83
CA ASP A 29 8.96 -6.31 -4.95
C ASP A 29 9.46 -6.41 -6.42
N SER A 30 8.92 -7.34 -7.20
CA SER A 30 9.28 -7.44 -8.62
C SER A 30 8.80 -6.24 -9.46
N ILE A 31 7.76 -5.55 -9.02
CA ILE A 31 7.17 -4.38 -9.68
C ILE A 31 7.83 -3.08 -9.21
N LEU A 32 7.97 -2.93 -7.88
CA LEU A 32 8.44 -1.68 -7.27
C LEU A 32 9.96 -1.62 -7.09
N GLY A 33 10.64 -2.76 -7.17
CA GLY A 33 12.08 -2.89 -6.97
C GLY A 33 12.45 -3.36 -5.57
N GLU A 34 13.72 -3.21 -5.20
CA GLU A 34 14.23 -3.62 -3.90
C GLU A 34 13.68 -2.75 -2.78
N ARG A 35 13.10 -3.38 -1.76
CA ARG A 35 12.61 -2.70 -0.57
C ARG A 35 13.76 -2.14 0.26
N PHE A 36 13.54 -1.00 0.87
CA PHE A 36 14.40 -0.52 1.95
C PHE A 36 14.31 -1.49 3.14
N HIS A 37 15.44 -1.71 3.82
CA HIS A 37 15.51 -2.71 4.89
C HIS A 37 14.72 -2.37 6.16
N LEU A 38 14.23 -1.13 6.27
CA LEU A 38 13.35 -0.71 7.37
C LEU A 38 11.91 -0.57 6.85
N VAL A 39 10.99 -1.14 7.61
CA VAL A 39 9.55 -0.97 7.44
C VAL A 39 9.02 -0.18 8.63
N SER A 40 8.18 0.80 8.38
CA SER A 40 7.50 1.51 9.47
C SER A 40 6.32 0.66 9.93
N HIS A 41 6.54 -0.14 10.98
CA HIS A 41 5.53 -1.02 11.55
C HIS A 41 4.67 -0.33 12.60
N SER A 42 3.37 -0.60 12.54
CA SER A 42 2.43 -0.26 13.60
C SER A 42 2.52 -1.29 14.73
N ILE A 43 2.46 -0.81 16.00
CA ILE A 43 2.41 -1.70 17.17
C ILE A 43 1.10 -2.53 17.17
N ILE A 44 0.00 -1.94 16.70
CA ILE A 44 -1.29 -2.60 16.55
C ILE A 44 -1.49 -2.88 15.06
N PRO A 45 -1.73 -4.13 14.65
CA PRO A 45 -1.99 -4.46 13.24
C PRO A 45 -3.17 -3.66 12.68
N PHE A 46 -3.12 -3.33 11.39
CA PHE A 46 -4.19 -2.61 10.68
C PHE A 46 -5.55 -3.31 10.83
N SER A 47 -5.60 -4.63 10.68
CA SER A 47 -6.80 -5.45 10.84
C SER A 47 -7.40 -5.40 12.26
N ALA A 48 -6.60 -5.04 13.27
CA ALA A 48 -7.03 -4.84 14.66
C ALA A 48 -7.30 -3.35 15.00
N GLY A 49 -7.32 -2.47 13.99
CA GLY A 49 -7.59 -1.04 14.15
C GLY A 49 -6.35 -0.15 14.31
N GLY A 50 -5.15 -0.71 14.11
CA GLY A 50 -3.89 0.03 14.09
C GLY A 50 -3.67 0.81 12.80
N LEU A 51 -2.51 1.45 12.68
CA LEU A 51 -2.08 2.12 11.45
C LEU A 51 -1.62 1.07 10.44
N THR A 52 -1.61 1.43 9.15
CA THR A 52 -1.00 0.59 8.12
C THR A 52 0.51 0.58 8.26
N ASP A 53 1.11 -0.58 8.00
CA ASP A 53 2.56 -0.66 7.80
C ASP A 53 2.95 0.02 6.49
N MET A 54 4.10 0.70 6.51
CA MET A 54 4.61 1.41 5.35
C MET A 54 5.88 0.74 4.84
N TYR A 55 5.78 0.20 3.64
CA TYR A 55 6.91 -0.36 2.90
C TYR A 55 7.51 0.70 1.99
N ILE A 56 8.82 0.81 2.00
CA ILE A 56 9.56 1.89 1.35
C ILE A 56 10.39 1.31 0.22
N TYR A 57 10.25 1.86 -0.98
CA TYR A 57 10.94 1.42 -2.18
C TYR A 57 11.78 2.57 -2.75
N PRO A 58 13.09 2.60 -2.44
CA PRO A 58 14.01 3.53 -3.08
C PRO A 58 14.16 3.18 -4.56
N ASN A 59 14.26 4.19 -5.40
CA ASN A 59 14.55 4.03 -6.85
C ASN A 59 13.43 3.42 -7.72
N THR A 60 12.22 3.22 -7.24
CA THR A 60 11.07 2.87 -8.09
C THR A 60 10.83 3.95 -9.15
N ILE A 61 11.06 5.19 -8.76
CA ILE A 61 11.08 6.39 -9.60
C ILE A 61 12.36 7.17 -9.28
N GLU A 62 12.57 8.34 -9.89
CA GLU A 62 13.58 9.29 -9.40
C GLU A 62 13.15 9.88 -8.04
N GLY A 63 13.25 9.05 -6.96
CA GLY A 63 12.79 9.38 -5.61
C GLY A 63 12.51 8.13 -4.81
N THR A 64 11.41 8.13 -4.04
CA THR A 64 11.00 6.99 -3.19
C THR A 64 9.51 6.73 -3.37
N ALA A 65 9.14 5.45 -3.48
CA ALA A 65 7.76 5.00 -3.40
C ALA A 65 7.45 4.45 -2.01
N PHE A 66 6.18 4.58 -1.61
CA PHE A 66 5.61 4.02 -0.38
C PHE A 66 4.43 3.15 -0.75
N ALA A 67 4.36 1.96 -0.18
CA ALA A 67 3.28 1.02 -0.46
C ALA A 67 2.72 0.41 0.82
N THR A 68 1.44 0.06 0.82
CA THR A 68 0.85 -0.86 1.80
C THR A 68 1.05 -2.30 1.31
N MET A 69 0.98 -3.26 2.26
CA MET A 69 0.93 -4.69 1.96
C MET A 69 -0.07 -5.44 2.85
N GLU A 70 -0.93 -4.71 3.55
CA GLU A 70 -1.87 -5.29 4.51
C GLU A 70 -3.33 -5.20 4.08
N LEU A 71 -3.63 -4.43 3.02
CA LEU A 71 -5.02 -4.20 2.62
C LEU A 71 -5.62 -5.43 1.92
N ILE A 72 -4.84 -6.10 1.05
CA ILE A 72 -5.28 -7.34 0.42
C ILE A 72 -4.96 -8.49 1.35
N GLU A 73 -5.99 -9.05 1.99
CA GLU A 73 -5.86 -10.21 2.86
C GLU A 73 -6.16 -11.52 2.10
N TYR A 74 -5.72 -12.62 2.68
CA TYR A 74 -6.09 -13.95 2.20
C TYR A 74 -7.62 -14.15 2.34
N PHE A 75 -8.23 -15.01 1.50
CA PHE A 75 -9.67 -15.24 1.40
C PHE A 75 -10.50 -14.07 0.83
N ASP A 76 -9.94 -13.28 -0.07
CA ASP A 76 -10.64 -12.18 -0.75
C ASP A 76 -11.19 -11.11 0.20
N LYS A 77 -10.52 -10.91 1.32
CA LYS A 77 -10.77 -9.77 2.18
C LYS A 77 -9.86 -8.62 1.76
N GLY A 78 -10.42 -7.43 1.78
CA GLY A 78 -9.66 -6.23 1.40
C GLY A 78 -10.55 -5.12 0.88
N PRO A 79 -9.94 -4.17 0.18
CA PRO A 79 -10.66 -3.08 -0.48
C PRO A 79 -11.76 -3.60 -1.42
N ILE A 80 -12.87 -2.87 -1.52
CA ILE A 80 -13.89 -3.15 -2.54
C ILE A 80 -13.18 -3.06 -3.91
N PRO A 81 -13.23 -4.14 -4.73
CA PRO A 81 -12.51 -4.19 -5.97
C PRO A 81 -12.90 -3.05 -6.93
N ASN A 82 -11.92 -2.37 -7.47
CA ASN A 82 -12.08 -1.43 -8.58
C ASN A 82 -11.80 -2.12 -9.93
N ARG A 83 -11.66 -1.36 -11.01
CA ARG A 83 -11.38 -1.90 -12.36
C ARG A 83 -10.09 -2.73 -12.43
N ASN A 84 -9.14 -2.51 -11.52
CA ASN A 84 -7.86 -3.25 -11.44
C ASN A 84 -7.90 -4.41 -10.42
N GLY A 85 -9.05 -4.70 -9.83
CA GLY A 85 -9.22 -5.70 -8.76
C GLY A 85 -9.12 -5.09 -7.37
N MET A 86 -8.89 -5.92 -6.32
CA MET A 86 -8.47 -5.42 -5.02
C MET A 86 -7.06 -4.83 -5.14
N TYR A 87 -6.72 -3.86 -4.32
CA TYR A 87 -5.50 -3.07 -4.49
C TYR A 87 -4.79 -2.78 -3.18
N GLU A 88 -3.47 -2.61 -3.28
CA GLU A 88 -2.66 -1.94 -2.26
C GLU A 88 -2.54 -0.46 -2.63
N LEU A 89 -2.32 0.40 -1.63
CA LEU A 89 -2.12 1.84 -1.85
C LEU A 89 -0.67 2.14 -2.15
N LEU A 90 -0.44 3.12 -3.01
CA LEU A 90 0.87 3.55 -3.47
C LEU A 90 0.95 5.08 -3.46
N ALA A 91 2.08 5.64 -3.06
CA ALA A 91 2.38 7.06 -3.18
C ALA A 91 3.87 7.28 -3.47
N PHE A 92 4.21 8.47 -3.94
CA PHE A 92 5.57 8.80 -4.36
C PHE A 92 6.05 10.12 -3.80
N THR A 93 7.37 10.22 -3.59
CA THR A 93 8.04 11.48 -3.29
C THR A 93 9.35 11.57 -4.08
N LYS A 94 9.76 12.79 -4.42
CA LYS A 94 11.09 13.05 -5.00
C LYS A 94 12.22 12.94 -3.98
N LEU A 95 11.90 12.89 -2.68
CA LEU A 95 12.91 12.72 -1.65
C LEU A 95 13.47 11.29 -1.69
N LYS A 96 14.78 11.19 -1.54
CA LYS A 96 15.46 9.89 -1.43
C LYS A 96 15.54 9.47 0.03
N VAL A 97 15.40 8.18 0.27
CA VAL A 97 15.59 7.58 1.58
C VAL A 97 17.02 7.08 1.74
N ASP A 98 17.59 7.27 2.93
CA ASP A 98 18.80 6.64 3.43
C ASP A 98 18.70 6.44 4.94
N ASP A 99 19.69 5.75 5.53
CA ASP A 99 19.73 5.43 6.95
C ASP A 99 19.82 6.64 7.87
N GLN A 100 20.28 7.77 7.39
CA GLN A 100 20.39 9.00 8.17
C GLN A 100 19.06 9.75 8.17
N VAL A 101 18.47 9.89 6.97
CA VAL A 101 17.22 10.62 6.78
C VAL A 101 16.05 9.95 7.50
N ILE A 102 16.00 8.60 7.52
CA ILE A 102 14.90 7.87 8.18
C ILE A 102 14.99 7.93 9.71
N LYS A 103 16.20 8.10 10.26
CA LYS A 103 16.44 8.22 11.73
C LYS A 103 16.19 9.63 12.26
N ASP A 104 16.20 10.64 11.39
CA ASP A 104 15.88 12.01 11.77
C ASP A 104 14.37 12.23 11.74
N GLU A 105 13.73 12.14 12.90
CA GLU A 105 12.27 12.34 13.05
C GLU A 105 11.78 13.72 12.57
N ASN A 106 12.67 14.72 12.48
CA ASN A 106 12.35 16.06 12.02
C ASN A 106 12.63 16.27 10.53
N SER A 107 13.20 15.28 9.86
CA SER A 107 13.49 15.37 8.43
C SER A 107 12.22 15.61 7.60
N PRO A 108 12.33 16.24 6.43
CA PRO A 108 11.23 16.32 5.48
C PRO A 108 10.66 14.94 5.12
N PHE A 109 11.53 13.92 5.01
CA PHE A 109 11.13 12.56 4.71
C PHE A 109 10.27 11.95 5.82
N ALA A 110 10.68 12.09 7.09
CA ALA A 110 9.91 11.60 8.24
C ALA A 110 8.54 12.27 8.35
N ARG A 111 8.43 13.55 7.98
CA ARG A 111 7.12 14.25 7.92
C ARG A 111 6.22 13.67 6.83
N ILE A 112 6.77 13.41 5.64
CA ILE A 112 6.02 12.76 4.54
C ILE A 112 5.60 11.36 4.96
N LEU A 113 6.49 10.56 5.54
CA LEU A 113 6.19 9.21 5.99
C LEU A 113 5.01 9.20 6.98
N ARG A 114 5.03 10.05 8.01
CA ARG A 114 3.92 10.16 8.96
C ARG A 114 2.61 10.61 8.31
N ARG A 115 2.69 11.56 7.37
CA ARG A 115 1.52 12.06 6.63
C ARG A 115 0.91 10.96 5.77
N LEU A 116 1.73 10.24 5.02
CA LEU A 116 1.29 9.11 4.18
C LEU A 116 0.76 7.94 5.00
N THR A 117 1.38 7.61 6.14
CA THR A 117 0.85 6.58 7.05
C THR A 117 -0.57 6.91 7.49
N LYS A 118 -0.85 8.18 7.82
CA LYS A 118 -2.21 8.62 8.16
C LYS A 118 -3.15 8.50 6.97
N ILE A 119 -2.76 9.02 5.80
CA ILE A 119 -3.56 8.96 4.57
C ILE A 119 -3.89 7.51 4.22
N PHE A 120 -2.89 6.64 4.17
CA PHE A 120 -3.08 5.23 3.81
C PHE A 120 -3.94 4.49 4.82
N THR A 121 -3.82 4.80 6.11
CA THR A 121 -4.69 4.22 7.14
C THR A 121 -6.14 4.64 6.95
N ASP A 122 -6.40 5.93 6.73
CA ASP A 122 -7.76 6.45 6.58
C ASP A 122 -8.40 5.94 5.26
N ILE A 123 -7.67 6.01 4.14
CA ILE A 123 -8.11 5.51 2.84
C ILE A 123 -8.24 3.98 2.85
N GLY A 124 -7.28 3.27 3.46
CA GLY A 124 -7.36 1.82 3.61
C GLY A 124 -8.65 1.39 4.30
N ARG A 125 -9.00 2.00 5.43
CA ARG A 125 -10.26 1.71 6.14
C ARG A 125 -11.49 2.07 5.30
N TYR A 126 -11.47 3.22 4.66
CA TYR A 126 -12.56 3.67 3.81
C TYR A 126 -12.79 2.75 2.62
N SER A 127 -11.73 2.21 2.04
CA SER A 127 -11.78 1.31 0.88
C SER A 127 -12.50 -0.03 1.13
N TYR A 128 -12.65 -0.44 2.40
CA TYR A 128 -13.45 -1.62 2.77
C TYR A 128 -14.97 -1.36 2.72
N THR A 129 -15.39 -0.09 2.68
CA THR A 129 -16.81 0.31 2.71
C THR A 129 -17.23 1.12 1.49
N ALA A 130 -16.27 1.67 0.75
CA ALA A 130 -16.51 2.46 -0.44
C ALA A 130 -15.59 2.00 -1.57
N LYS A 131 -16.12 1.93 -2.78
CA LYS A 131 -15.34 1.67 -3.98
C LYS A 131 -14.57 2.93 -4.35
N LEU A 132 -13.26 2.80 -4.53
CA LEU A 132 -12.39 3.87 -5.00
C LEU A 132 -11.80 3.48 -6.36
N GLU A 133 -12.09 4.29 -7.37
CA GLU A 133 -11.57 4.09 -8.71
C GLU A 133 -10.39 5.05 -8.97
N PRO A 134 -9.46 4.70 -9.85
CA PRO A 134 -8.58 5.70 -10.45
C PRO A 134 -9.38 6.87 -11.04
N TYR A 135 -8.87 8.07 -10.81
CA TYR A 135 -9.45 9.37 -11.17
C TYR A 135 -10.58 9.85 -10.25
N ASP A 136 -10.96 9.07 -9.24
CA ASP A 136 -11.79 9.58 -8.16
C ASP A 136 -11.02 10.59 -7.30
N THR A 137 -11.77 11.43 -6.59
CA THR A 137 -11.25 12.38 -5.61
C THR A 137 -11.77 12.03 -4.23
N CYS A 138 -11.00 12.35 -3.19
CA CYS A 138 -11.39 12.13 -1.81
C CYS A 138 -10.92 13.27 -0.91
N GLU A 139 -11.75 13.66 0.03
CA GLU A 139 -11.38 14.57 1.12
C GLU A 139 -11.28 13.80 2.44
N ILE A 140 -10.16 13.97 3.14
CA ILE A 140 -9.99 13.46 4.50
C ILE A 140 -10.06 14.65 5.46
N PRO A 141 -11.12 14.76 6.26
CA PRO A 141 -11.23 15.80 7.27
C PRO A 141 -10.11 15.66 8.32
N GLY A 142 -9.37 16.72 8.56
CA GLY A 142 -8.38 16.80 9.62
C GLY A 142 -8.78 17.85 10.65
N LYS A 143 -8.04 17.91 11.76
CA LYS A 143 -8.30 18.89 12.83
C LYS A 143 -8.00 20.32 12.37
N ASP A 144 -6.89 20.49 11.67
CA ASP A 144 -6.38 21.81 11.28
C ASP A 144 -6.53 22.07 9.76
N GLU A 145 -6.59 21.01 8.95
CA GLU A 145 -6.74 21.08 7.51
C GLU A 145 -7.52 19.87 6.97
N THR A 146 -8.15 20.03 5.81
CA THR A 146 -8.71 18.94 5.03
C THR A 146 -7.69 18.54 3.97
N LEU A 147 -7.32 17.25 3.95
CA LEU A 147 -6.47 16.69 2.90
C LEU A 147 -7.31 16.40 1.67
N CYS A 148 -6.85 16.84 0.51
CA CYS A 148 -7.49 16.58 -0.78
C CYS A 148 -6.63 15.58 -1.54
N LEU A 149 -7.25 14.51 -2.02
CA LEU A 149 -6.59 13.43 -2.74
C LEU A 149 -7.22 13.25 -4.12
N VAL A 150 -6.38 12.91 -5.08
CA VAL A 150 -6.77 12.36 -6.37
C VAL A 150 -6.17 10.96 -6.45
N PHE A 151 -6.94 9.99 -6.91
CA PHE A 151 -6.44 8.64 -7.16
C PHE A 151 -6.04 8.48 -8.62
N ASP A 152 -5.01 7.66 -8.86
CA ASP A 152 -4.52 7.38 -10.21
C ASP A 152 -4.12 5.93 -10.36
N GLU A 153 -3.86 5.51 -11.58
CA GLU A 153 -3.30 4.21 -11.90
C GLU A 153 -1.77 4.24 -11.80
N TYR A 154 -1.18 3.10 -11.45
CA TYR A 154 0.25 2.94 -11.55
C TYR A 154 0.63 2.49 -12.97
N GLU A 155 1.13 3.41 -13.79
CA GLU A 155 1.36 3.17 -15.23
C GLU A 155 2.72 2.53 -15.56
N ASN A 156 3.66 2.43 -14.61
CA ASN A 156 4.98 1.85 -14.88
C ASN A 156 4.92 0.32 -15.06
N GLY A 157 4.48 -0.09 -16.23
CA GLY A 157 4.69 -1.43 -16.77
C GLY A 157 3.71 -2.52 -16.34
N ASN A 158 3.22 -2.56 -15.10
CA ASN A 158 2.19 -3.51 -14.66
C ASN A 158 1.43 -2.94 -13.47
N ALA A 159 0.38 -2.16 -13.73
CA ALA A 159 -0.56 -1.69 -12.71
C ALA A 159 -1.28 -2.86 -12.01
N GLU A 160 -1.24 -4.03 -12.62
CA GLU A 160 -1.95 -5.23 -12.20
C GLU A 160 -0.96 -6.36 -11.93
N PHE A 161 -1.25 -7.15 -10.90
CA PHE A 161 -0.47 -8.35 -10.61
C PHE A 161 -1.38 -9.54 -10.30
N ILE A 162 -0.85 -10.75 -10.47
CA ILE A 162 -1.62 -11.98 -10.31
C ILE A 162 -1.03 -12.81 -9.18
N ILE A 163 -1.88 -13.17 -8.21
CA ILE A 163 -1.55 -14.13 -7.16
C ILE A 163 -2.59 -15.24 -7.19
N ASP A 164 -2.13 -16.49 -7.32
CA ASP A 164 -3.00 -17.68 -7.37
C ASP A 164 -4.15 -17.58 -8.40
N GLY A 165 -3.88 -16.93 -9.56
CA GLY A 165 -4.84 -16.76 -10.66
C GLY A 165 -5.84 -15.61 -10.46
N LYS A 166 -5.75 -14.85 -9.38
CA LYS A 166 -6.57 -13.68 -9.13
C LYS A 166 -5.81 -12.40 -9.44
N LYS A 167 -6.54 -11.42 -9.97
CA LYS A 167 -6.04 -10.12 -10.35
C LYS A 167 -6.14 -9.15 -9.17
N TYR A 168 -5.04 -8.44 -8.96
CA TYR A 168 -4.88 -7.38 -7.97
C TYR A 168 -4.17 -6.19 -8.61
N GLY A 169 -4.20 -5.03 -7.96
CA GLY A 169 -3.56 -3.84 -8.49
C GLY A 169 -3.01 -2.90 -7.43
N PHE A 170 -2.64 -1.71 -7.88
CA PHE A 170 -2.30 -0.58 -7.05
C PHE A 170 -3.28 0.56 -7.29
N LEU A 171 -3.56 1.32 -6.24
CA LEU A 171 -4.25 2.61 -6.33
C LEU A 171 -3.28 3.68 -5.84
N VAL A 172 -2.87 4.56 -6.74
CA VAL A 172 -1.95 5.66 -6.43
C VAL A 172 -2.72 6.76 -5.72
N CYS A 173 -2.23 7.19 -4.55
CA CYS A 173 -2.77 8.29 -3.79
C CYS A 173 -1.91 9.53 -4.01
N ILE A 174 -2.48 10.58 -4.60
CA ILE A 174 -1.82 11.84 -4.88
C ILE A 174 -2.46 12.91 -4.01
N GLU A 175 -1.69 13.49 -3.10
CA GLU A 175 -2.15 14.65 -2.36
C GLU A 175 -2.01 15.89 -3.22
N VAL A 176 -3.10 16.68 -3.29
CA VAL A 176 -3.21 17.86 -4.13
C VAL A 176 -3.76 19.05 -3.33
N PHE A 177 -3.59 20.26 -3.85
CA PHE A 177 -4.30 21.41 -3.30
C PHE A 177 -5.80 21.32 -3.63
N ARG A 178 -6.64 21.93 -2.76
CA ARG A 178 -8.09 21.96 -2.99
C ARG A 178 -8.46 22.51 -4.38
N SER A 179 -7.78 23.55 -4.83
CA SER A 179 -7.99 24.15 -6.15
C SER A 179 -7.67 23.19 -7.31
N GLU A 180 -6.68 22.30 -7.13
CA GLU A 180 -6.32 21.29 -8.12
C GLU A 180 -7.37 20.18 -8.15
N MET A 181 -7.83 19.72 -6.98
CA MET A 181 -8.93 18.75 -6.88
C MET A 181 -10.21 19.30 -7.52
N GLU A 182 -10.61 20.55 -7.21
CA GLU A 182 -11.78 21.19 -7.81
C GLU A 182 -11.65 21.37 -9.33
N TYR A 183 -10.43 21.49 -9.83
CA TYR A 183 -10.17 21.51 -11.29
C TYR A 183 -10.34 20.11 -11.89
N ALA A 184 -9.85 19.07 -11.24
CA ALA A 184 -9.97 17.69 -11.70
C ALA A 184 -11.43 17.19 -11.73
N MET A 185 -12.32 17.80 -10.92
CA MET A 185 -13.75 17.45 -10.83
C MET A 185 -14.61 18.10 -11.94
N LYS A 186 -14.04 18.97 -12.79
CA LYS A 186 -14.75 19.66 -13.89
C LYS A 186 -14.65 18.88 -15.20
#